data_7e937c7ea8fd0469fe241547d0a625ea
#
_entry.id   7e937c7ea8fd0469fe241547d0a625ea
#
_cell.length_a   1.000
_cell.length_b   1.000
_cell.length_c   1.000
_cell.angle_alpha   90.00
_cell.angle_beta   90.00
_cell.angle_gamma   90.00
#
_symmetry.space_group_name_H-M   'P 1'
#
loop_
_entity.id
_entity.type
_entity.pdbx_description
1 polymer ?
#
loop_
_entity_poly.entity_id
_entity_poly.type
_entity_poly.pdbx_seq_one_letter_code
_entity_poly.pdbx_strand_id
1 'polypeptide(L)'
;MKAYTKFLISIFNISFFKVFAIFFIIIFILNILEQIEFFKDLNLSFYYLIFLSFLNTPSVIFEILPFIFLISTQVFFIYFIDKNELAIFKYNGLDNIKIIKILSIYSFILGLIMIIFFYNISSVLKNSFLSIKNSYTNDDKYLAVITENGLWIKDEINNNVNLINAIKVDNEFLLDVSITQFNKDFKILRIIKSDKVNISTNNWIIIKPKIIQDNETTYLNQSILVSNFDLKKINSLFSNLYSLTFVDLINLRKSYKSLNYSVTDLDSHIYKISSYPIYMMLLTIFSAILMLNIGYKKNTFFTILYGVFLSVIIYYINYFLNVLGTNEKVPLFLSIFLPLIILSIINFTSIIKLNEK
;
A
#
# COMPACT_ATOMS: atom_id res chain seq x y z
N MET A 1 -17.89 25.26 16.70
CA MET A 1 -16.78 24.57 17.41
C MET A 1 -16.37 25.44 18.58
N LYS A 2 -16.19 24.88 19.80
CA LYS A 2 -15.79 25.66 20.99
C LYS A 2 -14.35 26.18 20.81
N ALA A 3 -14.03 27.36 21.35
CA ALA A 3 -12.72 28.00 21.17
C ALA A 3 -11.53 27.09 21.55
N TYR A 4 -11.63 26.37 22.66
CA TYR A 4 -10.60 25.43 23.10
C TYR A 4 -10.37 24.27 22.11
N THR A 5 -11.43 23.76 21.46
CA THR A 5 -11.29 22.69 20.45
C THR A 5 -10.50 23.18 19.24
N LYS A 6 -10.78 24.41 18.78
CA LYS A 6 -10.05 25.04 17.67
C LYS A 6 -8.57 25.22 18.02
N PHE A 7 -8.28 25.63 19.25
CA PHE A 7 -6.92 25.81 19.75
C PHE A 7 -6.15 24.47 19.79
N LEU A 8 -6.75 23.42 20.38
CA LEU A 8 -6.14 22.08 20.43
C LEU A 8 -5.80 21.55 19.03
N ILE A 9 -6.75 21.64 18.11
CA ILE A 9 -6.57 21.20 16.73
C ILE A 9 -5.47 22.03 16.02
N SER A 10 -5.44 23.35 16.23
CA SER A 10 -4.42 24.21 15.63
C SER A 10 -3.00 23.80 16.07
N ILE A 11 -2.78 23.57 17.36
CA ILE A 11 -1.47 23.14 17.87
C ILE A 11 -1.13 21.73 17.39
N PHE A 12 -2.11 20.82 17.36
CA PHE A 12 -1.90 19.48 16.83
C PHE A 12 -1.49 19.53 15.35
N ASN A 13 -2.13 20.37 14.54
CA ASN A 13 -1.74 20.55 13.14
C ASN A 13 -0.31 21.09 13.00
N ILE A 14 0.07 22.08 13.79
CA ILE A 14 1.44 22.59 13.79
C ILE A 14 2.44 21.47 14.13
N SER A 15 2.13 20.68 15.14
CA SER A 15 2.96 19.54 15.54
C SER A 15 3.02 18.47 14.43
N PHE A 16 1.87 18.16 13.82
CA PHE A 16 1.76 17.20 12.72
C PHE A 16 2.59 17.64 11.51
N PHE A 17 2.43 18.88 11.04
CA PHE A 17 3.18 19.34 9.88
C PHE A 17 4.69 19.46 10.15
N LYS A 18 5.11 19.79 11.37
CA LYS A 18 6.53 19.76 11.74
C LYS A 18 7.12 18.36 11.65
N VAL A 19 6.45 17.39 12.26
CA VAL A 19 6.90 15.97 12.24
C VAL A 19 6.85 15.42 10.82
N PHE A 20 5.77 15.68 10.08
CA PHE A 20 5.61 15.29 8.69
C PHE A 20 6.75 15.84 7.81
N ALA A 21 7.10 17.10 7.95
CA ALA A 21 8.19 17.72 7.19
C ALA A 21 9.55 17.09 7.52
N ILE A 22 9.82 16.76 8.78
CA ILE A 22 11.06 16.07 9.19
C ILE A 22 11.14 14.69 8.53
N PHE A 23 10.08 13.90 8.62
CA PHE A 23 10.06 12.57 7.98
C PHE A 23 10.12 12.65 6.46
N PHE A 24 9.47 13.66 5.87
CA PHE A 24 9.55 13.90 4.44
C PHE A 24 10.99 14.12 3.98
N ILE A 25 11.73 14.98 4.67
CA ILE A 25 13.13 15.27 4.34
C ILE A 25 14.00 14.01 4.51
N ILE A 26 13.84 13.28 5.61
CA ILE A 26 14.62 12.06 5.88
C ILE A 26 14.38 11.01 4.78
N ILE A 27 13.12 10.72 4.48
CA ILE A 27 12.75 9.72 3.46
C ILE A 27 13.18 10.18 2.07
N PHE A 28 13.04 11.47 1.78
CA PHE A 28 13.48 12.03 0.50
C PHE A 28 14.99 11.85 0.29
N ILE A 29 15.81 12.12 1.32
CA ILE A 29 17.26 11.88 1.27
C ILE A 29 17.56 10.39 1.07
N LEU A 30 16.89 9.49 1.81
CA LEU A 30 17.07 8.04 1.66
C LEU A 30 16.70 7.57 0.25
N ASN A 31 15.60 8.08 -0.31
CA ASN A 31 15.21 7.79 -1.69
C ASN A 31 16.25 8.30 -2.70
N ILE A 32 16.85 9.48 -2.49
CA ILE A 32 17.92 9.97 -3.38
C ILE A 32 19.10 9.01 -3.37
N LEU A 33 19.55 8.56 -2.18
CA LEU A 33 20.65 7.60 -2.06
C LEU A 33 20.34 6.28 -2.78
N GLU A 34 19.09 5.77 -2.62
CA GLU A 34 18.65 4.57 -3.34
C GLU A 34 18.69 4.77 -4.87
N GLN A 35 18.22 5.93 -5.39
CA GLN A 35 18.26 6.18 -6.82
C GLN A 35 19.69 6.36 -7.34
N ILE A 36 20.59 6.98 -6.59
CA ILE A 36 22.01 7.09 -6.96
C ILE A 36 22.62 5.69 -7.10
N GLU A 37 22.38 4.80 -6.15
CA GLU A 37 22.92 3.43 -6.19
C GLU A 37 22.32 2.62 -7.35
N PHE A 38 21.01 2.75 -7.57
CA PHE A 38 20.32 2.03 -8.65
C PHE A 38 20.80 2.44 -10.05
N PHE A 39 21.00 3.73 -10.28
CA PHE A 39 21.35 4.29 -11.58
C PHE A 39 22.86 4.58 -11.75
N LYS A 40 23.71 4.05 -10.86
CA LYS A 40 25.17 4.33 -10.87
C LYS A 40 25.86 4.02 -12.20
N ASP A 41 25.38 2.98 -12.92
CA ASP A 41 25.94 2.55 -14.20
C ASP A 41 25.34 3.30 -15.40
N LEU A 42 24.34 4.14 -15.18
CA LEU A 42 23.68 4.97 -16.18
C LEU A 42 24.06 6.43 -15.93
N ASN A 43 24.63 7.10 -16.94
CA ASN A 43 25.05 8.50 -16.84
C ASN A 43 23.86 9.47 -16.78
N LEU A 44 23.00 9.34 -15.75
CA LEU A 44 21.84 10.23 -15.54
C LEU A 44 22.25 11.48 -14.75
N SER A 45 21.61 12.61 -15.08
CA SER A 45 21.86 13.84 -14.34
C SER A 45 21.34 13.73 -12.89
N PHE A 46 22.04 14.34 -11.94
CA PHE A 46 21.65 14.36 -10.53
C PHE A 46 20.24 14.96 -10.31
N TYR A 47 19.86 15.97 -11.08
CA TYR A 47 18.52 16.56 -11.03
C TYR A 47 17.42 15.56 -11.37
N TYR A 48 17.70 14.62 -12.27
CA TYR A 48 16.75 13.58 -12.63
C TYR A 48 16.54 12.58 -11.49
N LEU A 49 17.59 12.23 -10.76
CA LEU A 49 17.50 11.36 -9.57
C LEU A 49 16.70 12.02 -8.43
N ILE A 50 16.88 13.34 -8.25
CA ILE A 50 16.08 14.14 -7.31
C ILE A 50 14.59 14.08 -7.70
N PHE A 51 14.27 14.27 -8.97
CA PHE A 51 12.89 14.20 -9.48
C PHE A 51 12.26 12.82 -9.25
N LEU A 52 12.98 11.74 -9.57
CA LEU A 52 12.53 10.37 -9.32
C LEU A 52 12.27 10.12 -7.82
N SER A 53 13.18 10.58 -6.98
CA SER A 53 13.03 10.46 -5.53
C SER A 53 11.81 11.22 -5.01
N PHE A 54 11.51 12.39 -5.58
CA PHE A 54 10.31 13.16 -5.24
C PHE A 54 9.02 12.40 -5.60
N LEU A 55 8.98 11.69 -6.73
CA LEU A 55 7.84 10.89 -7.14
C LEU A 55 7.60 9.67 -6.20
N ASN A 56 8.67 9.07 -5.67
CA ASN A 56 8.57 7.89 -4.80
C ASN A 56 8.24 8.24 -3.34
N THR A 57 8.75 9.36 -2.84
CA THR A 57 8.68 9.75 -1.41
C THR A 57 7.27 9.76 -0.81
N PRO A 58 6.22 10.31 -1.48
CA PRO A 58 4.87 10.34 -0.90
C PRO A 58 4.30 8.96 -0.58
N SER A 59 4.58 7.95 -1.42
CA SER A 59 4.13 6.58 -1.19
C SER A 59 4.76 5.97 0.07
N VAL A 60 6.07 6.16 0.27
CA VAL A 60 6.77 5.69 1.47
C VAL A 60 6.27 6.42 2.72
N ILE A 61 5.99 7.73 2.63
CA ILE A 61 5.41 8.48 3.74
C ILE A 61 4.04 7.97 4.12
N PHE A 62 3.20 7.60 3.15
CA PHE A 62 1.88 7.04 3.44
C PHE A 62 1.99 5.78 4.29
N GLU A 63 2.97 4.92 4.04
CA GLU A 63 3.16 3.69 4.81
C GLU A 63 3.51 3.95 6.28
N ILE A 64 4.24 5.02 6.57
CA ILE A 64 4.66 5.38 7.94
C ILE A 64 3.76 6.43 8.61
N LEU A 65 2.66 6.86 7.96
CA LEU A 65 1.73 7.85 8.53
C LEU A 65 1.30 7.54 9.97
N PRO A 66 0.97 6.31 10.37
CA PRO A 66 0.63 6.00 11.75
C PRO A 66 1.72 6.40 12.76
N PHE A 67 3.00 6.24 12.39
CA PHE A 67 4.14 6.71 13.20
C PHE A 67 4.20 8.22 13.31
N ILE A 68 3.95 8.92 12.21
CA ILE A 68 3.91 10.38 12.18
C ILE A 68 2.84 10.89 13.14
N PHE A 69 1.65 10.26 13.18
CA PHE A 69 0.59 10.62 14.12
C PHE A 69 1.00 10.38 15.58
N LEU A 70 1.65 9.27 15.88
CA LEU A 70 2.14 8.96 17.22
C LEU A 70 3.13 10.04 17.70
N ILE A 71 4.16 10.32 16.91
CA ILE A 71 5.20 11.30 17.27
C ILE A 71 4.63 12.72 17.31
N SER A 72 3.72 13.06 16.39
CA SER A 72 3.04 14.35 16.39
C SER A 72 2.24 14.57 17.66
N THR A 73 1.61 13.53 18.19
CA THR A 73 0.90 13.57 19.47
C THR A 73 1.86 13.78 20.62
N GLN A 74 3.04 13.15 20.62
CA GLN A 74 4.06 13.38 21.65
C GLN A 74 4.56 14.83 21.60
N VAL A 75 4.89 15.35 20.41
CA VAL A 75 5.33 16.75 20.23
C VAL A 75 4.24 17.74 20.70
N PHE A 76 2.96 17.44 20.42
CA PHE A 76 1.84 18.23 20.92
C PHE A 76 1.81 18.26 22.45
N PHE A 77 1.91 17.11 23.13
CA PHE A 77 1.87 17.05 24.60
C PHE A 77 3.12 17.69 25.24
N ILE A 78 4.29 17.56 24.61
CA ILE A 78 5.50 18.27 25.06
C ILE A 78 5.26 19.77 25.07
N TYR A 79 4.75 20.33 23.98
CA TYR A 79 4.41 21.74 23.92
C TYR A 79 3.43 22.16 25.04
N PHE A 80 2.40 21.34 25.28
CA PHE A 80 1.38 21.58 26.30
C PHE A 80 1.95 21.54 27.73
N ILE A 81 2.90 20.65 27.99
CA ILE A 81 3.56 20.51 29.29
C ILE A 81 4.53 21.66 29.52
N ASP A 82 5.38 21.96 28.54
CA ASP A 82 6.41 23.02 28.64
C ASP A 82 5.82 24.41 28.79
N LYS A 83 4.66 24.67 28.19
CA LYS A 83 3.92 25.93 28.30
C LYS A 83 2.96 26.02 29.50
N ASN A 84 2.89 24.95 30.33
CA ASN A 84 1.91 24.83 31.41
C ASN A 84 0.43 24.91 30.95
N GLU A 85 0.17 24.80 29.66
CA GLU A 85 -1.17 24.86 29.07
C GLU A 85 -2.08 23.74 29.63
N LEU A 86 -1.52 22.56 29.88
CA LEU A 86 -2.26 21.44 30.43
C LEU A 86 -2.87 21.76 31.82
N ALA A 87 -2.13 22.47 32.68
CA ALA A 87 -2.62 22.90 33.97
C ALA A 87 -3.75 23.95 33.79
N ILE A 88 -3.58 24.90 32.89
CA ILE A 88 -4.59 25.94 32.60
C ILE A 88 -5.89 25.29 32.12
N PHE A 89 -5.82 24.28 31.24
CA PHE A 89 -6.99 23.57 30.76
C PHE A 89 -7.70 22.80 31.87
N LYS A 90 -6.94 22.12 32.76
CA LYS A 90 -7.50 21.43 33.92
C LYS A 90 -8.23 22.39 34.88
N TYR A 91 -7.65 23.55 35.20
CA TYR A 91 -8.28 24.57 36.02
C TYR A 91 -9.60 25.08 35.42
N ASN A 92 -9.72 25.09 34.11
CA ASN A 92 -10.93 25.48 33.38
C ASN A 92 -11.91 24.30 33.13
N GLY A 93 -11.75 23.16 33.82
CA GLY A 93 -12.66 22.01 33.74
C GLY A 93 -12.54 21.15 32.49
N LEU A 94 -11.41 21.24 31.78
CA LEU A 94 -11.06 20.36 30.69
C LEU A 94 -10.18 19.21 31.20
N ASP A 95 -10.79 18.06 31.40
CA ASP A 95 -10.09 16.85 31.85
C ASP A 95 -9.20 16.27 30.74
N ASN A 96 -8.18 15.50 31.12
CA ASN A 96 -7.29 14.80 30.21
C ASN A 96 -8.05 13.96 29.19
N ILE A 97 -9.13 13.28 29.60
CA ILE A 97 -9.97 12.44 28.74
C ILE A 97 -10.65 13.27 27.64
N LYS A 98 -11.12 14.47 27.96
CA LYS A 98 -11.71 15.37 26.93
C LYS A 98 -10.68 15.80 25.88
N ILE A 99 -9.43 16.07 26.29
CA ILE A 99 -8.33 16.39 25.38
C ILE A 99 -8.04 15.19 24.47
N ILE A 100 -7.84 13.99 25.07
CA ILE A 100 -7.61 12.76 24.30
C ILE A 100 -8.75 12.50 23.32
N LYS A 101 -10.01 12.63 23.72
CA LYS A 101 -11.18 12.43 22.85
C LYS A 101 -11.19 13.38 21.67
N ILE A 102 -10.88 14.65 21.87
CA ILE A 102 -10.82 15.65 20.78
C ILE A 102 -9.73 15.28 19.77
N LEU A 103 -8.53 14.97 20.26
CA LEU A 103 -7.40 14.61 19.41
C LEU A 103 -7.65 13.29 18.66
N SER A 104 -8.21 12.29 19.32
CA SER A 104 -8.49 10.99 18.71
C SER A 104 -9.54 11.08 17.58
N ILE A 105 -10.63 11.79 17.80
CA ILE A 105 -11.65 12.03 16.76
C ILE A 105 -11.04 12.82 15.60
N TYR A 106 -10.24 13.84 15.90
CA TYR A 106 -9.57 14.63 14.88
C TYR A 106 -8.58 13.79 14.06
N SER A 107 -7.78 12.94 14.71
CA SER A 107 -6.86 12.02 14.04
C SER A 107 -7.57 11.02 13.14
N PHE A 108 -8.74 10.51 13.56
CA PHE A 108 -9.58 9.66 12.73
C PHE A 108 -10.06 10.38 11.46
N ILE A 109 -10.55 11.62 11.61
CA ILE A 109 -11.00 12.44 10.45
C ILE A 109 -9.83 12.74 9.52
N LEU A 110 -8.68 13.14 10.07
CA LEU A 110 -7.45 13.35 9.28
C LEU A 110 -7.04 12.07 8.55
N GLY A 111 -7.11 10.92 9.21
CA GLY A 111 -6.82 9.62 8.60
C GLY A 111 -7.71 9.32 7.40
N LEU A 112 -9.01 9.62 7.48
CA LEU A 112 -9.92 9.51 6.34
C LEU A 112 -9.52 10.45 5.18
N ILE A 113 -9.18 11.70 5.49
CA ILE A 113 -8.71 12.67 4.49
C ILE A 113 -7.42 12.17 3.83
N MET A 114 -6.49 11.59 4.61
CA MET A 114 -5.25 11.03 4.07
C MET A 114 -5.48 9.86 3.11
N ILE A 115 -6.48 9.00 3.35
CA ILE A 115 -6.82 7.93 2.39
C ILE A 115 -7.44 8.52 1.12
N ILE A 116 -8.39 9.44 1.26
CA ILE A 116 -9.15 9.94 0.11
C ILE A 116 -8.24 10.78 -0.82
N PHE A 117 -7.37 11.62 -0.26
CA PHE A 117 -6.56 12.54 -1.05
C PHE A 117 -5.10 12.09 -1.15
N PHE A 118 -4.41 11.94 -0.02
CA PHE A 118 -2.96 11.73 -0.02
C PHE A 118 -2.57 10.37 -0.59
N TYR A 119 -3.31 9.29 -0.26
CA TYR A 119 -3.07 7.96 -0.82
C TYR A 119 -3.21 7.95 -2.35
N ASN A 120 -4.29 8.50 -2.88
CA ASN A 120 -4.52 8.51 -4.32
C ASN A 120 -3.47 9.33 -5.08
N ILE A 121 -3.07 10.50 -4.54
CA ILE A 121 -1.99 11.30 -5.12
C ILE A 121 -0.67 10.54 -5.08
N SER A 122 -0.34 9.94 -3.94
CA SER A 122 0.91 9.17 -3.77
C SER A 122 0.98 7.96 -4.68
N SER A 123 -0.15 7.27 -4.92
CA SER A 123 -0.23 6.14 -5.83
C SER A 123 0.04 6.53 -7.28
N VAL A 124 -0.54 7.65 -7.75
CA VAL A 124 -0.30 8.17 -9.10
C VAL A 124 1.18 8.56 -9.28
N LEU A 125 1.77 9.23 -8.29
CA LEU A 125 3.19 9.59 -8.32
C LEU A 125 4.09 8.34 -8.32
N LYS A 126 3.75 7.33 -7.50
CA LYS A 126 4.46 6.05 -7.47
C LYS A 126 4.36 5.32 -8.81
N ASN A 127 3.20 5.33 -9.46
CA ASN A 127 3.03 4.73 -10.78
C ASN A 127 3.94 5.42 -11.82
N SER A 128 3.97 6.76 -11.83
CA SER A 128 4.86 7.53 -12.70
C SER A 128 6.34 7.22 -12.42
N PHE A 129 6.72 7.10 -11.14
CA PHE A 129 8.07 6.68 -10.74
C PHE A 129 8.42 5.31 -11.30
N LEU A 130 7.54 4.31 -11.12
CA LEU A 130 7.79 2.94 -11.59
C LEU A 130 7.85 2.86 -13.12
N SER A 131 6.96 3.55 -13.84
CA SER A 131 6.99 3.58 -15.30
C SER A 131 8.29 4.14 -15.86
N ILE A 132 8.80 5.22 -15.23
CA ILE A 132 10.09 5.81 -15.61
C ILE A 132 11.24 4.85 -15.24
N LYS A 133 11.26 4.33 -14.02
CA LYS A 133 12.31 3.41 -13.55
C LYS A 133 12.45 2.20 -14.47
N ASN A 134 11.32 1.65 -14.93
CA ASN A 134 11.29 0.50 -15.85
C ASN A 134 11.83 0.79 -17.24
N SER A 135 11.65 2.01 -17.75
CA SER A 135 12.18 2.36 -19.08
C SER A 135 13.72 2.31 -19.15
N TYR A 136 14.38 2.30 -17.99
CA TYR A 136 15.85 2.17 -17.87
C TYR A 136 16.33 0.77 -17.49
N THR A 137 15.42 -0.12 -17.12
CA THR A 137 15.75 -1.52 -16.82
C THR A 137 15.26 -2.39 -17.96
N ASN A 138 16.16 -3.15 -18.59
CA ASN A 138 15.78 -4.19 -19.55
C ASN A 138 15.04 -5.36 -18.89
N ASP A 139 14.84 -5.31 -17.59
CA ASP A 139 14.11 -6.29 -16.80
C ASP A 139 12.71 -5.76 -16.51
N ASP A 140 11.69 -6.30 -17.19
CA ASP A 140 10.26 -6.02 -16.94
C ASP A 140 9.78 -6.38 -15.52
N LYS A 141 10.69 -6.70 -14.61
CA LYS A 141 10.44 -7.14 -13.23
C LYS A 141 9.71 -6.13 -12.34
N TYR A 142 9.65 -4.86 -12.71
CA TYR A 142 9.06 -3.83 -11.84
C TYR A 142 7.60 -3.49 -12.14
N LEU A 143 7.06 -3.87 -13.30
CA LEU A 143 5.64 -3.71 -13.65
C LEU A 143 4.87 -5.04 -13.62
N ALA A 144 5.55 -6.16 -13.80
CA ALA A 144 4.94 -7.47 -13.81
C ALA A 144 5.66 -8.41 -12.85
N VAL A 145 4.94 -9.11 -11.98
CA VAL A 145 5.46 -10.31 -11.36
C VAL A 145 5.41 -11.40 -12.42
N ILE A 146 6.39 -11.39 -13.31
CA ILE A 146 6.71 -12.57 -14.10
C ILE A 146 7.37 -13.52 -13.10
N THR A 147 6.75 -14.65 -12.82
CA THR A 147 7.44 -15.74 -12.12
C THR A 147 8.61 -16.18 -12.97
N GLU A 148 9.62 -16.85 -12.39
CA GLU A 148 10.74 -17.44 -13.14
C GLU A 148 10.26 -18.29 -14.33
N ASN A 149 8.97 -18.70 -14.35
CA ASN A 149 8.30 -19.53 -15.34
C ASN A 149 7.43 -18.75 -16.36
N GLY A 150 7.52 -17.42 -16.42
CA GLY A 150 6.74 -16.56 -17.33
C GLY A 150 5.33 -16.21 -16.84
N LEU A 151 4.55 -15.61 -17.74
CA LEU A 151 3.16 -15.22 -17.53
C LEU A 151 2.23 -16.41 -17.77
N TRP A 152 1.34 -16.69 -16.81
CA TRP A 152 0.29 -17.67 -16.94
C TRP A 152 -1.08 -17.02 -16.80
N ILE A 153 -1.98 -17.27 -17.79
CA ILE A 153 -3.36 -16.78 -17.78
C ILE A 153 -4.31 -17.96 -17.99
N LYS A 154 -5.32 -18.07 -17.14
CA LYS A 154 -6.49 -18.91 -17.39
C LYS A 154 -7.62 -18.00 -17.86
N ASP A 155 -8.13 -18.22 -19.06
CA ASP A 155 -9.19 -17.43 -19.66
C ASP A 155 -10.36 -18.33 -20.06
N GLU A 156 -11.57 -18.00 -19.64
CA GLU A 156 -12.77 -18.78 -19.95
C GLU A 156 -13.67 -17.98 -20.91
N ILE A 157 -13.84 -18.47 -22.14
CA ILE A 157 -14.63 -17.83 -23.17
C ILE A 157 -15.50 -18.86 -23.86
N ASN A 158 -16.78 -18.61 -23.99
CA ASN A 158 -17.74 -19.46 -24.73
C ASN A 158 -17.69 -20.93 -24.31
N ASN A 159 -17.57 -21.19 -23.00
CA ASN A 159 -17.45 -22.54 -22.42
C ASN A 159 -16.13 -23.29 -22.73
N ASN A 160 -15.16 -22.63 -23.31
CA ASN A 160 -13.80 -23.16 -23.48
C ASN A 160 -12.87 -22.51 -22.48
N VAL A 161 -11.94 -23.30 -21.95
CA VAL A 161 -10.89 -22.82 -21.04
C VAL A 161 -9.59 -22.71 -21.82
N ASN A 162 -9.04 -21.51 -21.91
CA ASN A 162 -7.74 -21.27 -22.51
C ASN A 162 -6.69 -21.14 -21.40
N LEU A 163 -5.71 -22.02 -21.38
CA LEU A 163 -4.50 -21.84 -20.57
C LEU A 163 -3.42 -21.24 -21.46
N ILE A 164 -3.05 -20.02 -21.13
CA ILE A 164 -2.10 -19.22 -21.88
C ILE A 164 -0.82 -19.09 -21.06
N ASN A 165 0.29 -19.46 -21.64
CA ASN A 165 1.62 -19.22 -21.10
C ASN A 165 2.40 -18.35 -22.07
N ALA A 166 3.09 -17.32 -21.57
CA ALA A 166 4.02 -16.49 -22.32
C ALA A 166 5.31 -16.31 -21.53
N ILE A 167 6.46 -16.41 -22.17
CA ILE A 167 7.75 -16.25 -21.49
C ILE A 167 7.97 -14.79 -21.12
N LYS A 168 7.58 -13.86 -22.01
CA LYS A 168 7.82 -12.42 -21.80
C LYS A 168 6.64 -11.59 -22.32
N VAL A 169 6.41 -10.45 -21.63
CA VAL A 169 5.54 -9.37 -22.10
C VAL A 169 6.45 -8.23 -22.59
N ASP A 170 6.27 -7.80 -23.83
CA ASP A 170 7.03 -6.71 -24.44
C ASP A 170 6.06 -5.71 -25.07
N ASN A 171 5.83 -4.60 -24.39
CA ASN A 171 4.85 -3.57 -24.77
C ASN A 171 3.46 -4.18 -25.07
N GLU A 172 3.02 -4.13 -26.34
CA GLU A 172 1.72 -4.66 -26.79
C GLU A 172 1.78 -6.14 -27.19
N PHE A 173 2.89 -6.82 -26.95
CA PHE A 173 3.09 -8.18 -27.40
C PHE A 173 3.43 -9.15 -26.25
N LEU A 174 2.86 -10.35 -26.35
CA LEU A 174 3.37 -11.51 -25.62
C LEU A 174 4.37 -12.23 -26.53
N LEU A 175 5.48 -12.68 -25.95
CA LEU A 175 6.53 -13.39 -26.65
C LEU A 175 6.56 -14.86 -26.17
N ASP A 176 6.89 -15.77 -27.10
CA ASP A 176 6.97 -17.22 -26.86
C ASP A 176 5.71 -17.77 -26.19
N VAL A 177 4.59 -17.61 -26.89
CA VAL A 177 3.26 -17.91 -26.34
C VAL A 177 2.83 -19.33 -26.68
N SER A 178 2.34 -20.03 -25.67
CA SER A 178 1.66 -21.33 -25.80
C SER A 178 0.25 -21.22 -25.23
N ILE A 179 -0.77 -21.49 -26.05
CA ILE A 179 -2.18 -21.44 -25.68
C ILE A 179 -2.74 -22.85 -25.81
N THR A 180 -3.16 -23.43 -24.70
CA THR A 180 -3.86 -24.73 -24.69
C THR A 180 -5.34 -24.49 -24.46
N GLN A 181 -6.17 -24.87 -25.42
CA GLN A 181 -7.63 -24.77 -25.31
C GLN A 181 -8.24 -26.09 -24.87
N PHE A 182 -9.11 -26.00 -23.87
CA PHE A 182 -9.87 -27.13 -23.34
C PHE A 182 -11.37 -26.90 -23.54
N ASN A 183 -12.13 -28.01 -23.67
CA ASN A 183 -13.58 -27.98 -23.56
C ASN A 183 -14.01 -27.97 -22.07
N LYS A 184 -15.33 -27.97 -21.82
CA LYS A 184 -15.92 -28.06 -20.45
C LYS A 184 -15.47 -29.28 -19.66
N ASP A 185 -15.17 -30.38 -20.33
CA ASP A 185 -14.75 -31.66 -19.71
C ASP A 185 -13.24 -31.72 -19.53
N PHE A 186 -12.52 -30.57 -19.67
CA PHE A 186 -11.06 -30.48 -19.60
C PHE A 186 -10.31 -31.37 -20.61
N LYS A 187 -10.93 -31.70 -21.74
CA LYS A 187 -10.23 -32.35 -22.86
C LYS A 187 -9.59 -31.28 -23.74
N ILE A 188 -8.35 -31.52 -24.17
CA ILE A 188 -7.63 -30.62 -25.05
C ILE A 188 -8.33 -30.60 -26.42
N LEU A 189 -8.70 -29.41 -26.88
CA LEU A 189 -9.24 -29.17 -28.21
C LEU A 189 -8.13 -28.91 -29.22
N ARG A 190 -7.20 -27.97 -28.85
CA ARG A 190 -6.05 -27.62 -29.68
C ARG A 190 -4.98 -26.92 -28.85
N ILE A 191 -3.75 -26.95 -29.36
CA ILE A 191 -2.63 -26.19 -28.80
C ILE A 191 -2.15 -25.20 -29.89
N ILE A 192 -2.03 -23.93 -29.52
CA ILE A 192 -1.56 -22.87 -30.40
C ILE A 192 -0.23 -22.37 -29.86
N LYS A 193 0.82 -22.41 -30.66
CA LYS A 193 2.13 -21.85 -30.30
C LYS A 193 2.49 -20.73 -31.27
N SER A 194 3.06 -19.65 -30.76
CA SER A 194 3.49 -18.50 -31.57
C SER A 194 4.61 -17.76 -30.87
N ASP A 195 5.57 -17.27 -31.63
CA ASP A 195 6.66 -16.44 -31.11
C ASP A 195 6.15 -15.07 -30.67
N LYS A 196 5.00 -14.59 -31.24
CA LYS A 196 4.51 -13.24 -30.97
C LYS A 196 2.98 -13.14 -31.07
N VAL A 197 2.35 -12.56 -30.05
CA VAL A 197 0.90 -12.31 -29.99
C VAL A 197 0.64 -10.87 -29.60
N ASN A 198 -0.12 -10.13 -30.41
CA ASN A 198 -0.55 -8.77 -30.08
C ASN A 198 -1.77 -8.80 -29.14
N ILE A 199 -1.67 -8.11 -28.02
CA ILE A 199 -2.68 -8.08 -26.93
C ILE A 199 -3.25 -6.66 -26.69
N SER A 200 -3.09 -5.74 -27.64
CA SER A 200 -3.56 -4.36 -27.50
C SER A 200 -5.06 -4.26 -27.23
N THR A 201 -5.83 -5.21 -27.74
CA THR A 201 -7.29 -5.31 -27.61
C THR A 201 -7.71 -6.70 -27.12
N ASN A 202 -8.98 -6.86 -26.76
CA ASN A 202 -9.56 -8.17 -26.42
C ASN A 202 -9.55 -9.20 -27.57
N ASN A 203 -9.33 -8.77 -28.82
CA ASN A 203 -9.12 -9.62 -29.98
C ASN A 203 -7.61 -9.78 -30.19
N TRP A 204 -7.02 -10.78 -29.59
CA TRP A 204 -5.59 -11.06 -29.72
C TRP A 204 -5.24 -11.52 -31.13
N ILE A 205 -4.24 -10.92 -31.73
CA ILE A 205 -3.75 -11.28 -33.03
C ILE A 205 -2.50 -12.15 -32.86
N ILE A 206 -2.64 -13.44 -33.16
CA ILE A 206 -1.56 -14.43 -33.07
C ILE A 206 -0.82 -14.42 -34.42
N ILE A 207 0.46 -14.08 -34.37
CA ILE A 207 1.30 -13.96 -35.57
C ILE A 207 1.98 -15.28 -35.86
N LYS A 208 1.83 -15.81 -37.07
CA LYS A 208 2.39 -17.09 -37.56
C LYS A 208 2.16 -18.26 -36.57
N PRO A 209 0.89 -18.51 -36.17
CA PRO A 209 0.60 -19.58 -35.24
C PRO A 209 0.89 -20.97 -35.82
N LYS A 210 1.47 -21.83 -35.00
CA LYS A 210 1.52 -23.26 -35.17
C LYS A 210 0.37 -23.86 -34.36
N ILE A 211 -0.65 -24.40 -35.04
CA ILE A 211 -1.84 -24.99 -34.42
C ILE A 211 -1.72 -26.51 -34.48
N ILE A 212 -1.82 -27.17 -33.33
CA ILE A 212 -1.81 -28.62 -33.20
C ILE A 212 -3.20 -29.07 -32.77
N GLN A 213 -3.89 -29.79 -33.59
CA GLN A 213 -5.23 -30.35 -33.33
C GLN A 213 -5.32 -31.78 -33.91
N ASP A 214 -5.86 -32.71 -33.13
CA ASP A 214 -6.07 -34.11 -33.55
C ASP A 214 -4.81 -34.78 -34.18
N ASN A 215 -3.62 -34.48 -33.64
CA ASN A 215 -2.30 -34.88 -34.14
C ASN A 215 -1.89 -34.27 -35.49
N GLU A 216 -2.68 -33.40 -36.07
CA GLU A 216 -2.30 -32.64 -37.26
C GLU A 216 -1.71 -31.26 -36.84
N THR A 217 -0.72 -30.80 -37.61
CA THR A 217 -0.09 -29.50 -37.42
C THR A 217 -0.38 -28.59 -38.59
N THR A 218 -1.03 -27.48 -38.33
CA THR A 218 -1.32 -26.45 -39.33
C THR A 218 -0.57 -25.17 -39.02
N TYR A 219 -0.08 -24.52 -40.08
CA TYR A 219 0.61 -23.19 -40.00
C TYR A 219 -0.25 -22.16 -40.69
N LEU A 220 -0.52 -21.05 -40.01
CA LEU A 220 -1.27 -19.91 -40.56
C LEU A 220 -0.41 -18.65 -40.50
N ASN A 221 -0.74 -17.67 -41.37
CA ASN A 221 -0.07 -16.37 -41.30
C ASN A 221 -0.53 -15.56 -40.09
N GLN A 222 -1.81 -15.66 -39.75
CA GLN A 222 -2.44 -14.96 -38.62
C GLN A 222 -3.65 -15.76 -38.14
N SER A 223 -3.93 -15.65 -36.83
CA SER A 223 -5.16 -16.16 -36.23
C SER A 223 -5.65 -15.16 -35.17
N ILE A 224 -6.95 -15.06 -34.97
CA ILE A 224 -7.54 -14.20 -33.94
C ILE A 224 -8.05 -15.08 -32.80
N LEU A 225 -7.70 -14.72 -31.58
CA LEU A 225 -8.23 -15.29 -30.36
C LEU A 225 -8.95 -14.20 -29.56
N VAL A 226 -10.25 -14.39 -29.32
CA VAL A 226 -10.96 -13.52 -28.38
C VAL A 226 -10.48 -13.85 -26.97
N SER A 227 -10.18 -12.81 -26.18
CA SER A 227 -9.73 -12.92 -24.79
C SER A 227 -10.47 -11.92 -23.90
N ASN A 228 -10.69 -12.28 -22.62
CA ASN A 228 -11.19 -11.35 -21.62
C ASN A 228 -10.09 -10.36 -21.14
N PHE A 229 -8.85 -10.57 -21.61
CA PHE A 229 -7.68 -9.79 -21.26
C PHE A 229 -7.30 -8.87 -22.43
N ASP A 230 -7.04 -7.63 -22.12
CA ASP A 230 -6.34 -6.67 -22.94
C ASP A 230 -5.03 -6.27 -22.27
N LEU A 231 -4.20 -5.48 -22.97
CA LEU A 231 -2.93 -4.98 -22.43
C LEU A 231 -3.11 -4.28 -21.08
N LYS A 232 -4.18 -3.48 -20.91
CA LYS A 232 -4.43 -2.75 -19.65
C LYS A 232 -4.73 -3.70 -18.49
N LYS A 233 -5.54 -4.72 -18.72
CA LYS A 233 -5.83 -5.74 -17.70
C LYS A 233 -4.58 -6.54 -17.35
N ILE A 234 -3.81 -6.99 -18.35
CA ILE A 234 -2.57 -7.72 -18.11
C ILE A 234 -1.60 -6.86 -17.27
N ASN A 235 -1.36 -5.62 -17.65
CA ASN A 235 -0.50 -4.71 -16.90
C ASN A 235 -1.02 -4.44 -15.47
N SER A 236 -2.34 -4.39 -15.29
CA SER A 236 -2.93 -4.21 -13.95
C SER A 236 -2.76 -5.43 -13.04
N LEU A 237 -2.72 -6.65 -13.59
CA LEU A 237 -2.48 -7.87 -12.83
C LEU A 237 -1.08 -7.88 -12.18
N PHE A 238 -0.14 -7.19 -12.78
CA PHE A 238 1.27 -7.16 -12.37
C PHE A 238 1.70 -5.82 -11.76
N SER A 239 0.77 -4.86 -11.61
CA SER A 239 1.10 -3.57 -11.03
C SER A 239 1.44 -3.67 -9.55
N ASN A 240 2.37 -2.86 -9.09
CA ASN A 240 2.66 -2.71 -7.68
C ASN A 240 1.41 -2.14 -6.98
N LEU A 241 0.91 -2.83 -5.94
CA LEU A 241 -0.33 -2.44 -5.25
C LEU A 241 -0.30 -1.01 -4.69
N TYR A 242 0.88 -0.51 -4.31
CA TYR A 242 1.07 0.86 -3.84
C TYR A 242 1.02 1.91 -4.97
N SER A 243 1.13 1.49 -6.23
CA SER A 243 0.99 2.38 -7.39
C SER A 243 -0.44 2.48 -7.92
N LEU A 244 -1.38 1.75 -7.31
CA LEU A 244 -2.79 1.76 -7.68
C LEU A 244 -3.59 2.67 -6.75
N THR A 245 -4.50 3.46 -7.33
CA THR A 245 -5.46 4.23 -6.53
C THR A 245 -6.44 3.29 -5.82
N PHE A 246 -7.14 3.79 -4.80
CA PHE A 246 -8.10 2.97 -4.06
C PHE A 246 -9.22 2.40 -4.96
N VAL A 247 -9.64 3.16 -5.97
CA VAL A 247 -10.63 2.72 -6.96
C VAL A 247 -10.06 1.62 -7.86
N ASP A 248 -8.81 1.78 -8.30
CA ASP A 248 -8.13 0.78 -9.14
C ASP A 248 -7.93 -0.54 -8.39
N LEU A 249 -7.61 -0.50 -7.09
CA LEU A 249 -7.53 -1.69 -6.25
C LEU A 249 -8.86 -2.46 -6.19
N ILE A 250 -9.98 -1.74 -6.03
CA ILE A 250 -11.32 -2.38 -6.01
C ILE A 250 -11.65 -2.99 -7.38
N ASN A 251 -11.31 -2.30 -8.47
CA ASN A 251 -11.55 -2.80 -9.82
C ASN A 251 -10.66 -4.02 -10.12
N LEU A 252 -9.39 -3.98 -9.72
CA LEU A 252 -8.47 -5.10 -9.86
C LEU A 252 -8.94 -6.32 -9.05
N ARG A 253 -9.43 -6.11 -7.83
CA ARG A 253 -10.05 -7.17 -7.02
C ARG A 253 -11.21 -7.87 -7.72
N LYS A 254 -12.09 -7.09 -8.38
CA LYS A 254 -13.20 -7.65 -9.18
C LYS A 254 -12.67 -8.48 -10.35
N SER A 255 -11.65 -7.96 -11.04
CA SER A 255 -11.02 -8.66 -12.15
C SER A 255 -10.36 -9.98 -11.70
N TYR A 256 -9.60 -9.98 -10.59
CA TYR A 256 -9.01 -11.21 -10.03
C TYR A 256 -10.06 -12.27 -9.69
N LYS A 257 -11.16 -11.84 -9.03
CA LYS A 257 -12.27 -12.76 -8.71
C LYS A 257 -12.92 -13.36 -9.95
N SER A 258 -13.15 -12.56 -11.00
CA SER A 258 -13.76 -13.07 -12.25
C SER A 258 -12.85 -14.05 -13.00
N LEU A 259 -11.55 -14.04 -12.72
CA LEU A 259 -10.52 -14.87 -13.34
C LEU A 259 -10.08 -16.04 -12.45
N ASN A 260 -10.73 -16.23 -11.29
CA ASN A 260 -10.36 -17.23 -10.28
C ASN A 260 -8.90 -17.11 -9.78
N TYR A 261 -8.33 -15.90 -9.79
CA TYR A 261 -7.04 -15.62 -9.16
C TYR A 261 -7.17 -15.39 -7.66
N SER A 262 -6.09 -15.68 -6.92
CA SER A 262 -6.02 -15.33 -5.50
C SER A 262 -6.13 -13.82 -5.30
N VAL A 263 -7.04 -13.40 -4.43
CA VAL A 263 -7.23 -12.00 -4.04
C VAL A 263 -6.60 -11.69 -2.68
N THR A 264 -5.88 -12.62 -2.08
CA THR A 264 -5.39 -12.55 -0.70
C THR A 264 -4.51 -11.32 -0.48
N ASP A 265 -3.53 -11.07 -1.34
CA ASP A 265 -2.64 -9.90 -1.23
C ASP A 265 -3.38 -8.59 -1.46
N LEU A 266 -4.30 -8.57 -2.44
CA LEU A 266 -5.15 -7.42 -2.72
C LEU A 266 -6.07 -7.09 -1.54
N ASP A 267 -6.74 -8.11 -0.99
CA ASP A 267 -7.61 -7.95 0.17
C ASP A 267 -6.82 -7.50 1.40
N SER A 268 -5.63 -8.05 1.60
CA SER A 268 -4.70 -7.60 2.64
C SER A 268 -4.38 -6.12 2.51
N HIS A 269 -4.01 -5.67 1.32
CA HIS A 269 -3.67 -4.27 1.07
C HIS A 269 -4.87 -3.33 1.26
N ILE A 270 -6.05 -3.70 0.74
CA ILE A 270 -7.29 -2.93 0.91
C ILE A 270 -7.69 -2.84 2.39
N TYR A 271 -7.64 -3.94 3.15
CA TYR A 271 -7.96 -3.94 4.57
C TYR A 271 -6.97 -3.11 5.38
N LYS A 272 -5.67 -3.20 5.05
CA LYS A 272 -4.62 -2.38 5.67
C LYS A 272 -4.91 -0.89 5.49
N ILE A 273 -5.15 -0.42 4.26
CA ILE A 273 -5.47 0.98 3.98
C ILE A 273 -6.76 1.40 4.70
N SER A 274 -7.81 0.59 4.61
CA SER A 274 -9.11 0.88 5.24
C SER A 274 -9.03 0.96 6.76
N SER A 275 -8.10 0.23 7.38
CA SER A 275 -7.88 0.24 8.83
C SER A 275 -7.06 1.45 9.32
N TYR A 276 -6.37 2.18 8.44
CA TYR A 276 -5.47 3.28 8.82
C TYR A 276 -6.12 4.37 9.68
N PRO A 277 -7.34 4.87 9.41
CA PRO A 277 -7.96 5.91 10.25
C PRO A 277 -8.14 5.45 11.70
N ILE A 278 -8.54 4.18 11.89
CA ILE A 278 -8.68 3.57 13.21
C ILE A 278 -7.30 3.43 13.85
N TYR A 279 -6.31 2.98 13.09
CA TYR A 279 -4.95 2.80 13.58
C TYR A 279 -4.32 4.13 14.03
N MET A 280 -4.44 5.20 13.22
CA MET A 280 -3.98 6.53 13.58
C MET A 280 -4.66 7.07 14.84
N MET A 281 -5.97 6.88 14.96
CA MET A 281 -6.73 7.23 16.15
C MET A 281 -6.21 6.49 17.40
N LEU A 282 -6.02 5.17 17.29
CA LEU A 282 -5.54 4.34 18.43
C LEU A 282 -4.10 4.71 18.83
N LEU A 283 -3.21 4.97 17.89
CA LEU A 283 -1.85 5.42 18.18
C LEU A 283 -1.81 6.83 18.79
N THR A 284 -2.73 7.73 18.37
CA THR A 284 -2.89 9.03 19.01
C THR A 284 -3.33 8.88 20.48
N ILE A 285 -4.29 8.02 20.77
CA ILE A 285 -4.73 7.73 22.15
C ILE A 285 -3.57 7.14 22.96
N PHE A 286 -2.90 6.14 22.42
CA PHE A 286 -1.77 5.47 23.05
C PHE A 286 -0.65 6.46 23.40
N SER A 287 -0.26 7.29 22.45
CA SER A 287 0.76 8.32 22.63
C SER A 287 0.35 9.35 23.67
N ALA A 288 -0.90 9.81 23.66
CA ALA A 288 -1.43 10.74 24.65
C ALA A 288 -1.38 10.18 26.07
N ILE A 289 -1.76 8.92 26.25
CA ILE A 289 -1.71 8.23 27.54
C ILE A 289 -0.26 8.11 28.04
N LEU A 290 0.68 7.74 27.17
CA LEU A 290 2.10 7.68 27.51
C LEU A 290 2.60 9.02 28.04
N MET A 291 2.30 10.11 27.31
CA MET A 291 2.76 11.45 27.67
C MET A 291 2.14 11.94 29.00
N LEU A 292 0.87 11.67 29.23
CA LEU A 292 0.18 12.06 30.46
C LEU A 292 0.61 11.26 31.69
N ASN A 293 1.03 9.98 31.52
CA ASN A 293 1.51 9.14 32.63
C ASN A 293 2.95 9.45 33.06
N ILE A 294 3.81 9.89 32.13
CA ILE A 294 5.23 10.16 32.42
C ILE A 294 5.40 11.43 33.27
N GLY A 295 4.49 12.40 33.15
CA GLY A 295 4.43 13.59 33.99
C GLY A 295 5.61 14.56 33.81
N TYR A 296 5.54 15.71 34.53
CA TYR A 296 6.42 16.88 34.42
C TYR A 296 7.91 16.69 34.78
N LYS A 297 8.34 15.49 35.23
CA LYS A 297 9.68 15.29 35.86
C LYS A 297 10.67 14.48 35.02
N LYS A 298 10.34 13.97 33.84
CA LYS A 298 11.26 13.16 33.03
C LYS A 298 11.79 13.93 31.82
N ASN A 299 13.03 13.59 31.43
CA ASN A 299 13.67 14.16 30.25
C ASN A 299 12.82 13.88 28.99
N THR A 300 12.38 14.92 28.34
CA THR A 300 11.52 14.93 27.15
C THR A 300 12.06 14.01 26.04
N PHE A 301 13.38 14.00 25.86
CA PHE A 301 14.04 13.16 24.86
C PHE A 301 13.81 11.68 25.10
N PHE A 302 14.01 11.19 26.33
CA PHE A 302 13.78 9.76 26.64
C PHE A 302 12.31 9.37 26.52
N THR A 303 11.40 10.31 26.75
CA THR A 303 9.96 10.06 26.57
C THR A 303 9.59 9.83 25.11
N ILE A 304 10.11 10.66 24.20
CA ILE A 304 9.92 10.49 22.75
C ILE A 304 10.53 9.16 22.33
N LEU A 305 11.78 8.89 22.73
CA LEU A 305 12.50 7.67 22.37
C LEU A 305 11.76 6.41 22.83
N TYR A 306 11.21 6.41 24.03
CA TYR A 306 10.39 5.31 24.55
C TYR A 306 9.12 5.09 23.72
N GLY A 307 8.41 6.16 23.35
CA GLY A 307 7.23 6.05 22.49
C GLY A 307 7.56 5.56 21.09
N VAL A 308 8.67 6.04 20.50
CA VAL A 308 9.17 5.54 19.21
C VAL A 308 9.50 4.05 19.30
N PHE A 309 10.21 3.62 20.36
CA PHE A 309 10.56 2.21 20.57
C PHE A 309 9.32 1.32 20.67
N LEU A 310 8.31 1.72 21.45
CA LEU A 310 7.05 0.98 21.54
C LEU A 310 6.30 0.94 20.20
N SER A 311 6.33 2.03 19.45
CA SER A 311 5.66 2.07 18.14
C SER A 311 6.32 1.12 17.13
N VAL A 312 7.64 0.98 17.18
CA VAL A 312 8.38 0.01 16.36
C VAL A 312 7.95 -1.43 16.70
N ILE A 313 7.80 -1.75 18.00
CA ILE A 313 7.30 -3.06 18.44
C ILE A 313 5.89 -3.31 17.87
N ILE A 314 4.99 -2.34 18.01
CA ILE A 314 3.61 -2.44 17.48
C ILE A 314 3.62 -2.65 15.98
N TYR A 315 4.51 -1.94 15.25
CA TYR A 315 4.66 -2.12 13.80
C TYR A 315 5.10 -3.54 13.44
N TYR A 316 6.12 -4.08 14.10
CA TYR A 316 6.59 -5.44 13.81
C TYR A 316 5.54 -6.51 14.15
N ILE A 317 4.75 -6.32 15.21
CA ILE A 317 3.63 -7.21 15.52
C ILE A 317 2.59 -7.17 14.38
N ASN A 318 2.22 -5.98 13.92
CA ASN A 318 1.30 -5.82 12.79
C ASN A 318 1.86 -6.46 11.50
N TYR A 319 3.13 -6.23 11.21
CA TYR A 319 3.81 -6.80 10.04
C TYR A 319 3.81 -8.34 10.09
N PHE A 320 4.22 -8.91 11.22
CA PHE A 320 4.27 -10.36 11.41
C PHE A 320 2.89 -11.02 11.25
N LEU A 321 1.86 -10.44 11.87
CA LEU A 321 0.49 -10.96 11.75
C LEU A 321 -0.03 -10.84 10.30
N ASN A 322 0.29 -9.74 9.60
CA ASN A 322 -0.07 -9.59 8.20
C ASN A 322 0.58 -10.67 7.32
N VAL A 323 1.86 -10.98 7.52
CA VAL A 323 2.56 -12.06 6.81
C VAL A 323 1.91 -13.43 7.10
N LEU A 324 1.46 -13.68 8.32
CA LEU A 324 0.70 -14.92 8.63
C LEU A 324 -0.65 -14.96 7.90
N GLY A 325 -1.31 -13.82 7.73
CA GLY A 325 -2.57 -13.70 7.01
C GLY A 325 -2.40 -13.90 5.51
N THR A 326 -1.42 -13.27 4.88
CA THR A 326 -1.14 -13.45 3.44
C THR A 326 -0.71 -14.87 3.10
N ASN A 327 -0.01 -15.55 4.00
CA ASN A 327 0.35 -16.98 3.88
C ASN A 327 -0.78 -17.94 4.29
N GLU A 328 -2.01 -17.46 4.47
CA GLU A 328 -3.22 -18.24 4.79
C GLU A 328 -3.14 -19.07 6.09
N LYS A 329 -2.14 -18.77 6.96
CA LYS A 329 -2.00 -19.45 8.27
C LYS A 329 -2.99 -18.92 9.30
N VAL A 330 -3.49 -17.70 9.12
CA VAL A 330 -4.49 -17.04 9.95
C VAL A 330 -5.52 -16.39 9.02
N PRO A 331 -6.82 -16.37 9.34
CA PRO A 331 -7.80 -15.63 8.55
C PRO A 331 -7.37 -14.19 8.35
N LEU A 332 -7.35 -13.72 7.11
CA LEU A 332 -6.81 -12.42 6.72
C LEU A 332 -7.41 -11.25 7.51
N PHE A 333 -8.73 -11.30 7.74
CA PHE A 333 -9.41 -10.29 8.56
C PHE A 333 -8.81 -10.22 9.98
N LEU A 334 -8.61 -11.37 10.62
CA LEU A 334 -8.01 -11.42 11.97
C LEU A 334 -6.56 -10.92 11.96
N SER A 335 -5.78 -11.24 10.95
CA SER A 335 -4.37 -10.83 10.89
C SER A 335 -4.20 -9.30 10.89
N ILE A 336 -5.15 -8.55 10.32
CA ILE A 336 -5.10 -7.09 10.22
C ILE A 336 -5.80 -6.41 11.40
N PHE A 337 -6.95 -6.92 11.83
CA PHE A 337 -7.75 -6.26 12.86
C PHE A 337 -7.41 -6.68 14.29
N LEU A 338 -6.84 -7.88 14.52
CA LEU A 338 -6.44 -8.34 15.85
C LEU A 338 -5.46 -7.38 16.57
N PRO A 339 -4.38 -6.88 15.93
CA PRO A 339 -3.50 -5.92 16.58
C PRO A 339 -4.22 -4.64 17.00
N LEU A 340 -5.19 -4.18 16.19
CA LEU A 340 -5.98 -2.98 16.50
C LEU A 340 -6.89 -3.22 17.71
N ILE A 341 -7.49 -4.42 17.80
CA ILE A 341 -8.31 -4.82 18.95
C ILE A 341 -7.45 -4.86 20.22
N ILE A 342 -6.27 -5.48 20.15
CA ILE A 342 -5.34 -5.54 21.29
C ILE A 342 -4.94 -4.12 21.73
N LEU A 343 -4.56 -3.25 20.78
CA LEU A 343 -4.21 -1.86 21.07
C LEU A 343 -5.39 -1.08 21.65
N SER A 344 -6.61 -1.35 21.18
CA SER A 344 -7.84 -0.76 21.73
C SER A 344 -8.06 -1.15 23.18
N ILE A 345 -7.88 -2.43 23.53
CA ILE A 345 -8.00 -2.94 24.92
C ILE A 345 -6.94 -2.29 25.82
N ILE A 346 -5.69 -2.20 25.36
CA ILE A 346 -4.59 -1.55 26.09
C ILE A 346 -4.93 -0.07 26.35
N ASN A 347 -5.41 0.64 25.32
CA ASN A 347 -5.80 2.03 25.46
C ASN A 347 -6.96 2.21 26.44
N PHE A 348 -8.00 1.36 26.34
CA PHE A 348 -9.16 1.43 27.21
C PHE A 348 -8.80 1.23 28.68
N THR A 349 -8.05 0.17 29.00
CA THR A 349 -7.58 -0.12 30.37
C THR A 349 -6.68 0.99 30.92
N SER A 350 -5.85 1.60 30.06
CA SER A 350 -4.95 2.68 30.44
C SER A 350 -5.69 4.01 30.68
N ILE A 351 -6.77 4.29 29.93
CA ILE A 351 -7.63 5.46 30.17
C ILE A 351 -8.34 5.35 31.53
N ILE A 352 -8.86 4.18 31.90
CA ILE A 352 -9.49 3.96 33.20
C ILE A 352 -8.51 4.30 34.31
N LYS A 353 -7.29 3.74 34.27
CA LYS A 353 -6.22 4.04 35.24
C LYS A 353 -5.81 5.51 35.30
N LEU A 354 -5.92 6.22 34.17
CA LEU A 354 -5.62 7.65 34.10
C LEU A 354 -6.71 8.50 34.77
N ASN A 355 -7.95 8.02 34.80
CA ASN A 355 -9.09 8.70 35.41
C ASN A 355 -9.17 8.52 36.93
N GLU A 356 -8.55 7.46 37.45
CA GLU A 356 -8.47 7.17 38.87
C GLU A 356 -7.35 7.95 39.61
N LYS A 357 -6.46 8.59 38.85
CA LYS A 357 -5.37 9.48 39.32
C LYS A 357 -5.78 10.96 39.26
#